data_f8722395e6e448df650eaa72590440ad
#
_entry.id   f8722395e6e448df650eaa72590440ad
#
_cell.length_a   1.000
_cell.length_b   1.000
_cell.length_c   1.000
_cell.angle_alpha   90.00
_cell.angle_beta   90.00
_cell.angle_gamma   90.00
#
_symmetry.space_group_name_H-M   'P 1'
#
loop_
_entity.id
_entity.type
_entity.pdbx_description
1 polymer ?
#
loop_
_entity_poly.entity_id
_entity_poly.type
_entity_poly.pdbx_seq_one_letter_code
_entity_poly.pdbx_strand_id
1 'polypeptide(L)'
;MKKIILMSAMLLMTVASFGRSHVSENAKVVADTIFYAANEVSVNNANQAAYYRLLKTQGTGLAKEDVFQDYYMNGNLKAEGGYSFVDLNNDKNTVLNGEVTTYYQNGKEKLHGRYVNGKREGYFTLQLRDGGVAIVAYQNGKSK
;
A
#
# COMPACT_ATOMS: atom_id res chain seq x y z
N MET A 1 -18.08 23.27 3.51
CA MET A 1 -18.63 22.28 2.58
C MET A 1 -17.49 21.68 1.77
N LYS A 2 -17.14 20.46 2.07
CA LYS A 2 -16.07 19.75 1.36
C LYS A 2 -16.64 19.16 0.07
N LYS A 3 -16.45 19.82 -1.03
CA LYS A 3 -16.70 19.23 -2.35
C LYS A 3 -15.55 18.26 -2.63
N ILE A 4 -15.79 17.01 -2.35
CA ILE A 4 -14.91 15.91 -2.74
C ILE A 4 -15.06 15.76 -4.24
N ILE A 5 -14.00 16.03 -4.95
CA ILE A 5 -13.96 15.92 -6.40
C ILE A 5 -13.96 14.45 -6.75
N LEU A 6 -15.08 14.00 -7.28
CA LEU A 6 -15.30 12.67 -7.85
C LEU A 6 -14.53 12.46 -9.17
N MET A 7 -13.28 12.87 -9.24
CA MET A 7 -12.46 12.65 -10.44
C MET A 7 -11.64 11.37 -10.42
N SER A 8 -11.72 10.62 -9.34
CA SER A 8 -10.85 9.47 -9.17
C SER A 8 -11.36 8.17 -9.80
N ALA A 9 -12.64 8.10 -10.11
CA ALA A 9 -13.22 6.86 -10.61
C ALA A 9 -12.81 6.47 -12.04
N MET A 10 -12.40 7.43 -12.84
CA MET A 10 -12.09 7.18 -14.26
C MET A 10 -10.63 6.82 -14.53
N LEU A 11 -9.72 7.16 -13.63
CA LEU A 11 -8.29 6.85 -13.79
C LEU A 11 -7.93 5.40 -13.38
N LEU A 12 -8.85 4.73 -12.70
CA LEU A 12 -8.65 3.38 -12.18
C LEU A 12 -8.75 2.26 -13.21
N MET A 13 -9.29 2.54 -14.40
CA MET A 13 -9.55 1.47 -15.37
C MET A 13 -8.38 1.12 -16.27
N THR A 14 -7.32 1.93 -16.34
CA THR A 14 -6.23 1.70 -17.29
C THR A 14 -4.96 1.10 -16.68
N VAL A 15 -4.91 0.94 -15.37
CA VAL A 15 -3.67 0.52 -14.68
C VAL A 15 -3.67 -0.94 -14.24
N ALA A 16 -4.72 -1.69 -14.51
CA ALA A 16 -4.88 -3.07 -14.04
C ALA A 16 -3.93 -4.10 -14.72
N SER A 17 -3.02 -3.69 -15.62
CA SER A 17 -2.33 -4.67 -16.45
C SER A 17 -0.90 -5.02 -16.05
N PHE A 18 -0.28 -4.40 -15.04
CA PHE A 18 1.15 -4.61 -14.78
C PHE A 18 1.55 -4.99 -13.36
N GLY A 19 0.65 -5.08 -12.41
CA GLY A 19 0.94 -5.56 -11.07
C GLY A 19 0.09 -6.78 -10.73
N ARG A 20 0.69 -7.88 -10.28
CA ARG A 20 -0.07 -8.93 -9.60
C ARG A 20 -0.53 -8.35 -8.27
N SER A 21 -1.70 -7.72 -8.28
CA SER A 21 -2.35 -7.30 -7.04
C SER A 21 -2.77 -8.57 -6.27
N HIS A 22 -2.26 -8.74 -5.07
CA HIS A 22 -2.70 -9.79 -4.17
C HIS A 22 -4.03 -9.44 -3.48
N VAL A 23 -4.52 -8.23 -3.69
CA VAL A 23 -5.81 -7.78 -3.16
C VAL A 23 -6.93 -8.30 -4.07
N SER A 24 -7.91 -8.96 -3.48
CA SER A 24 -9.04 -9.54 -4.19
C SER A 24 -9.81 -8.49 -5.01
N GLU A 25 -10.16 -8.83 -6.26
CA GLU A 25 -11.01 -7.99 -7.12
C GLU A 25 -12.38 -7.68 -6.49
N ASN A 26 -12.84 -8.51 -5.57
CA ASN A 26 -14.11 -8.34 -4.85
C ASN A 26 -13.98 -7.47 -3.59
N ALA A 27 -12.80 -6.89 -3.33
CA ALA A 27 -12.60 -6.03 -2.18
C ALA A 27 -13.43 -4.74 -2.30
N LYS A 28 -14.22 -4.43 -1.28
CA LYS A 28 -15.00 -3.20 -1.21
C LYS A 28 -14.11 -2.04 -0.78
N VAL A 29 -14.12 -0.95 -1.54
CA VAL A 29 -13.48 0.30 -1.10
C VAL A 29 -14.20 0.82 0.13
N VAL A 30 -13.48 1.05 1.20
CA VAL A 30 -14.02 1.41 2.54
C VAL A 30 -13.94 2.91 2.81
N ALA A 31 -12.99 3.60 2.19
CA ALA A 31 -12.75 5.01 2.42
C ALA A 31 -12.46 5.76 1.13
N ASP A 32 -12.60 7.07 1.21
CA ASP A 32 -12.17 7.98 0.15
C ASP A 32 -10.65 7.88 -0.08
N THR A 33 -10.23 8.36 -1.24
CA THR A 33 -8.81 8.45 -1.58
C THR A 33 -8.08 9.37 -0.59
N ILE A 34 -7.01 8.89 0.01
CA ILE A 34 -6.14 9.65 0.89
C ILE A 34 -4.89 10.03 0.11
N PHE A 35 -4.59 11.32 0.03
CA PHE A 35 -3.39 11.82 -0.63
C PHE A 35 -2.31 12.12 0.41
N TYR A 36 -1.08 11.64 0.15
CA TYR A 36 0.09 11.88 1.00
C TYR A 36 1.19 12.59 0.22
N ALA A 37 1.80 13.59 0.85
CA ALA A 37 3.00 14.22 0.34
C ALA A 37 4.25 13.33 0.52
N ALA A 38 5.39 13.75 -0.01
CA ALA A 38 6.64 13.00 0.08
C ALA A 38 7.14 12.80 1.54
N ASN A 39 6.73 13.67 2.46
CA ASN A 39 7.00 13.55 3.90
C ASN A 39 5.99 12.67 4.65
N GLU A 40 5.08 12.00 3.91
CA GLU A 40 4.06 11.08 4.42
C GLU A 40 2.94 11.77 5.24
N VAL A 41 2.86 13.09 5.19
CA VAL A 41 1.74 13.86 5.76
C VAL A 41 0.64 13.97 4.73
N SER A 42 -0.62 13.83 5.16
CA SER A 42 -1.77 13.94 4.26
C SER A 42 -1.92 15.36 3.72
N VAL A 43 -2.38 15.43 2.47
CA VAL A 43 -2.65 16.69 1.76
C VAL A 43 -4.04 16.66 1.14
N ASN A 44 -4.65 17.83 1.02
CA ASN A 44 -6.01 17.93 0.48
C ASN A 44 -6.06 18.05 -1.05
N ASN A 45 -4.90 18.16 -1.69
CA ASN A 45 -4.80 18.41 -3.12
C ASN A 45 -3.85 17.39 -3.76
N ALA A 46 -4.32 16.73 -4.81
CA ALA A 46 -3.54 15.76 -5.58
C ALA A 46 -2.24 16.37 -6.16
N ASN A 47 -2.22 17.69 -6.47
CA ASN A 47 -1.02 18.36 -6.98
C ASN A 47 0.13 18.44 -5.96
N GLN A 48 -0.16 18.27 -4.67
CA GLN A 48 0.81 18.25 -3.59
C GLN A 48 1.20 16.84 -3.17
N ALA A 49 0.52 15.83 -3.73
CA ALA A 49 0.72 14.44 -3.36
C ALA A 49 1.91 13.80 -4.07
N ALA A 50 2.64 12.97 -3.34
CA ALA A 50 3.62 12.04 -3.90
C ALA A 50 2.99 10.68 -4.23
N TYR A 51 1.94 10.31 -3.50
CA TYR A 51 1.16 9.09 -3.70
C TYR A 51 -0.23 9.22 -3.10
N TYR A 52 -1.10 8.27 -3.45
CA TYR A 52 -2.43 8.19 -2.84
C TYR A 52 -2.74 6.77 -2.39
N ARG A 53 -3.58 6.65 -1.38
CA ARG A 53 -4.00 5.40 -0.74
C ARG A 53 -5.48 5.14 -0.93
N LEU A 54 -5.82 3.91 -1.25
CA LEU A 54 -7.17 3.35 -1.17
C LEU A 54 -7.22 2.32 -0.04
N LEU A 55 -8.24 2.42 0.80
CA LEU A 55 -8.51 1.43 1.85
C LEU A 55 -9.63 0.50 1.39
N LYS A 56 -9.46 -0.78 1.65
CA LYS A 56 -10.40 -1.82 1.24
C LYS A 56 -10.57 -2.83 2.37
N THR A 57 -11.74 -3.47 2.41
CA THR A 57 -11.95 -4.68 3.20
C THR A 57 -12.17 -5.83 2.23
N GLN A 58 -11.41 -6.89 2.36
CA GLN A 58 -11.54 -8.10 1.55
C GLN A 58 -11.89 -9.32 2.42
N GLY A 59 -12.37 -10.38 1.76
CA GLY A 59 -12.79 -11.58 2.45
C GLY A 59 -14.23 -11.52 2.97
N THR A 60 -14.68 -12.59 3.63
CA THR A 60 -16.01 -12.75 4.18
C THR A 60 -15.99 -13.32 5.59
N GLY A 61 -16.99 -12.97 6.41
CA GLY A 61 -17.14 -13.51 7.76
C GLY A 61 -15.94 -13.22 8.65
N LEU A 62 -15.39 -14.24 9.29
CA LEU A 62 -14.23 -14.15 10.18
C LEU A 62 -12.90 -14.00 9.42
N ALA A 63 -12.89 -14.23 8.11
CA ALA A 63 -11.73 -14.04 7.23
C ALA A 63 -11.67 -12.65 6.58
N LYS A 64 -12.35 -11.67 7.16
CA LYS A 64 -12.24 -10.27 6.71
C LYS A 64 -10.88 -9.71 7.08
N GLU A 65 -10.25 -9.06 6.11
CA GLU A 65 -8.99 -8.36 6.27
C GLU A 65 -9.10 -6.94 5.76
N ASP A 66 -8.56 -5.99 6.51
CA ASP A 66 -8.41 -4.62 6.07
C ASP A 66 -7.09 -4.47 5.35
N VAL A 67 -7.15 -4.00 4.11
CA VAL A 67 -6.00 -3.88 3.22
C VAL A 67 -5.93 -2.48 2.62
N PHE A 68 -4.72 -2.06 2.28
CA PHE A 68 -4.46 -0.80 1.59
C PHE A 68 -3.82 -1.06 0.23
N GLN A 69 -4.03 -0.13 -0.68
CA GLN A 69 -3.27 -0.01 -1.91
C GLN A 69 -2.81 1.44 -2.08
N ASP A 70 -1.51 1.62 -2.18
CA ASP A 70 -0.88 2.89 -2.48
C ASP A 70 -0.46 2.94 -3.93
N TYR A 71 -0.68 4.07 -4.56
CA TYR A 71 -0.32 4.32 -5.94
C TYR A 71 0.56 5.55 -6.06
N TYR A 72 1.62 5.46 -6.85
CA TYR A 72 2.34 6.64 -7.32
C TYR A 72 1.44 7.53 -8.14
N MET A 73 1.77 8.82 -8.26
CA MET A 73 0.95 9.76 -9.04
C MET A 73 0.95 9.48 -10.55
N ASN A 74 1.86 8.61 -11.04
CA ASN A 74 1.81 8.08 -12.41
C ASN A 74 0.81 6.92 -12.59
N GLY A 75 0.11 6.51 -11.52
CA GLY A 75 -0.87 5.44 -11.54
C GLY A 75 -0.31 4.03 -11.27
N ASN A 76 1.00 3.85 -11.19
CA ASN A 76 1.59 2.56 -10.85
C ASN A 76 1.44 2.25 -9.35
N LEU A 77 1.21 1.00 -9.04
CA LEU A 77 1.13 0.53 -7.66
C LEU A 77 2.46 0.79 -6.94
N LYS A 78 2.40 1.37 -5.74
CA LYS A 78 3.54 1.70 -4.89
C LYS A 78 3.70 0.69 -3.75
N ALA A 79 2.58 0.32 -3.12
CA ALA A 79 2.55 -0.65 -2.03
C ALA A 79 1.14 -1.22 -1.89
N GLU A 80 1.06 -2.44 -1.40
CA GLU A 80 -0.21 -3.04 -1.00
C GLU A 80 0.02 -4.01 0.17
N GLY A 81 -1.01 -4.22 0.97
CA GLY A 81 -0.94 -5.19 2.05
C GLY A 81 -1.97 -4.97 3.13
N GLY A 82 -1.82 -5.73 4.22
CA GLY A 82 -2.67 -5.65 5.38
C GLY A 82 -2.27 -4.54 6.35
N TYR A 83 -3.24 -4.04 7.09
CA TYR A 83 -3.02 -3.09 8.17
C TYR A 83 -3.97 -3.38 9.34
N SER A 84 -3.57 -2.95 10.55
CA SER A 84 -4.43 -2.93 11.72
C SER A 84 -4.87 -1.51 12.10
N PHE A 85 -4.13 -0.50 11.68
CA PHE A 85 -4.45 0.92 11.90
C PHE A 85 -3.88 1.79 10.78
N VAL A 86 -4.66 2.74 10.30
CA VAL A 86 -4.23 3.77 9.35
C VAL A 86 -4.45 5.14 9.98
N ASP A 87 -3.38 5.92 10.07
CA ASP A 87 -3.48 7.34 10.42
C ASP A 87 -3.77 8.15 9.15
N LEU A 88 -4.95 8.73 9.08
CA LEU A 88 -5.41 9.52 7.92
C LEU A 88 -4.63 10.82 7.73
N ASN A 89 -3.88 11.26 8.73
CA ASN A 89 -3.12 12.51 8.70
C ASN A 89 -1.63 12.29 8.46
N ASN A 90 -1.08 11.17 8.93
CA ASN A 90 0.35 10.89 8.84
C ASN A 90 0.60 9.40 8.67
N ASP A 91 1.02 9.01 7.47
CA ASP A 91 1.25 7.61 7.11
C ASP A 91 2.34 6.92 7.96
N LYS A 92 3.27 7.69 8.55
CA LYS A 92 4.29 7.14 9.46
C LYS A 92 3.71 6.40 10.67
N ASN A 93 2.48 6.76 11.05
CA ASN A 93 1.78 6.14 12.18
C ASN A 93 0.93 4.94 11.77
N THR A 94 0.85 4.61 10.47
CA THR A 94 0.15 3.44 9.98
C THR A 94 0.81 2.16 10.51
N VAL A 95 0.00 1.26 11.04
CA VAL A 95 0.45 -0.02 11.58
C VAL A 95 0.15 -1.13 10.58
N LEU A 96 1.18 -1.60 9.89
CA LEU A 96 1.09 -2.71 8.94
C LEU A 96 0.87 -4.03 9.68
N ASN A 97 0.03 -4.90 9.12
CA ASN A 97 -0.27 -6.21 9.69
C ASN A 97 -0.68 -7.19 8.58
N GLY A 98 0.08 -8.25 8.41
CA GLY A 98 -0.07 -9.21 7.31
C GLY A 98 1.01 -9.07 6.24
N GLU A 99 0.80 -9.70 5.10
CA GLU A 99 1.71 -9.61 3.96
C GLU A 99 1.68 -8.20 3.36
N VAL A 100 2.86 -7.68 3.03
CA VAL A 100 3.03 -6.36 2.41
C VAL A 100 4.02 -6.48 1.26
N THR A 101 3.66 -5.91 0.13
CA THR A 101 4.52 -5.80 -1.05
C THR A 101 4.68 -4.34 -1.42
N THR A 102 5.89 -3.91 -1.73
CA THR A 102 6.17 -2.58 -2.27
C THR A 102 6.76 -2.70 -3.67
N TYR A 103 6.62 -1.65 -4.46
CA TYR A 103 7.03 -1.63 -5.86
C TYR A 103 7.87 -0.39 -6.17
N TYR A 104 8.74 -0.51 -7.16
CA TYR A 104 9.38 0.63 -7.79
C TYR A 104 8.38 1.39 -8.68
N GLN A 105 8.68 2.63 -9.04
CA GLN A 105 7.84 3.44 -9.92
C GLN A 105 7.63 2.82 -11.31
N ASN A 106 8.53 1.93 -11.76
CA ASN A 106 8.40 1.19 -13.01
C ASN A 106 7.50 -0.06 -12.91
N GLY A 107 6.87 -0.30 -11.76
CA GLY A 107 5.97 -1.42 -11.53
C GLY A 107 6.64 -2.73 -11.09
N LYS A 108 7.97 -2.80 -11.06
CA LYS A 108 8.68 -4.00 -10.57
C LYS A 108 8.58 -4.10 -9.06
N GLU A 109 8.40 -5.32 -8.55
CA GLU A 109 8.44 -5.58 -7.11
C GLU A 109 9.78 -5.12 -6.52
N LYS A 110 9.68 -4.48 -5.35
CA LYS A 110 10.84 -3.99 -4.60
C LYS A 110 11.08 -4.80 -3.34
N LEU A 111 10.05 -4.94 -2.52
CA LEU A 111 10.13 -5.59 -1.22
C LEU A 111 8.87 -6.40 -0.97
N HIS A 112 9.03 -7.61 -0.45
CA HIS A 112 7.93 -8.43 0.01
C HIS A 112 8.26 -9.03 1.38
N GLY A 113 7.29 -9.05 2.29
CA GLY A 113 7.44 -9.68 3.58
C GLY A 113 6.21 -9.49 4.46
N ARG A 114 6.28 -10.08 5.64
CA ARG A 114 5.18 -10.09 6.61
C ARG A 114 5.43 -9.14 7.76
N TYR A 115 4.39 -8.42 8.15
CA TYR A 115 4.36 -7.60 9.35
C TYR A 115 3.38 -8.20 10.37
N VAL A 116 3.74 -8.09 11.63
CA VAL A 116 2.88 -8.41 12.77
C VAL A 116 2.86 -7.20 13.68
N ASN A 117 1.71 -6.54 13.76
CA ASN A 117 1.53 -5.31 14.56
C ASN A 117 2.63 -4.27 14.33
N GLY A 118 2.91 -3.97 13.06
CA GLY A 118 3.88 -2.97 12.64
C GLY A 118 5.33 -3.42 12.65
N LYS A 119 5.64 -4.66 13.07
CA LYS A 119 7.01 -5.19 13.13
C LYS A 119 7.24 -6.23 12.05
N ARG A 120 8.41 -6.19 11.41
CA ARG A 120 8.81 -7.21 10.44
C ARG A 120 8.95 -8.56 11.12
N GLU A 121 8.42 -9.62 10.48
CA GLU A 121 8.46 -10.99 10.99
C GLU A 121 8.73 -11.97 9.84
N GLY A 122 9.64 -12.90 10.03
CA GLY A 122 10.02 -13.89 9.02
C GLY A 122 10.94 -13.32 7.94
N TYR A 123 10.89 -13.90 6.76
CA TYR A 123 11.78 -13.54 5.66
C TYR A 123 11.23 -12.37 4.84
N PHE A 124 12.10 -11.41 4.58
CA PHE A 124 11.86 -10.31 3.65
C PHE A 124 12.74 -10.48 2.41
N THR A 125 12.13 -10.38 1.25
CA THR A 125 12.81 -10.43 -0.04
C THR A 125 12.90 -9.03 -0.61
N LEU A 126 14.09 -8.57 -0.93
CA LEU A 126 14.35 -7.28 -1.57
C LEU A 126 14.91 -7.51 -2.98
N GLN A 127 14.19 -7.04 -3.98
CA GLN A 127 14.64 -7.02 -5.38
C GLN A 127 15.44 -5.74 -5.61
N LEU A 128 16.70 -5.86 -5.98
CA LEU A 128 17.56 -4.75 -6.29
C LEU A 128 17.35 -4.26 -7.73
N ARG A 129 17.65 -2.99 -7.99
CA ARG A 129 17.48 -2.40 -9.34
C ARG A 129 18.36 -3.03 -10.41
N ASP A 130 19.51 -3.58 -10.02
CA ASP A 130 20.46 -4.30 -10.88
C ASP A 130 20.06 -5.76 -11.17
N GLY A 131 18.93 -6.21 -10.61
CA GLY A 131 18.42 -7.56 -10.73
C GLY A 131 18.88 -8.52 -9.62
N GLY A 132 19.70 -8.05 -8.68
CA GLY A 132 20.08 -8.81 -7.50
C GLY A 132 18.91 -9.00 -6.54
N VAL A 133 18.97 -10.05 -5.72
CA VAL A 133 17.98 -10.36 -4.69
C VAL A 133 18.67 -10.48 -3.33
N ALA A 134 18.17 -9.78 -2.34
CA ALA A 134 18.59 -9.93 -0.96
C ALA A 134 17.44 -10.51 -0.12
N ILE A 135 17.76 -11.43 0.78
CA ILE A 135 16.81 -12.02 1.71
C ILE A 135 17.31 -11.75 3.13
N VAL A 136 16.45 -11.16 3.96
CA VAL A 136 16.75 -10.84 5.35
C VAL A 136 15.70 -11.47 6.25
N ALA A 137 16.14 -12.19 7.28
CA ALA A 137 15.25 -12.74 8.30
C ALA A 137 15.05 -11.73 9.43
N TYR A 138 13.81 -11.58 9.87
CA TYR A 138 13.43 -10.73 11.00
C TYR A 138 12.71 -11.53 12.07
N GLN A 139 12.92 -11.12 13.30
CA GLN A 139 12.15 -11.57 14.44
C GLN A 139 11.81 -10.36 15.30
N ASN A 140 10.51 -10.11 15.48
CA ASN A 140 10.00 -9.01 16.29
C ASN A 140 10.61 -7.64 15.88
N GLY A 141 10.76 -7.43 14.57
CA GLY A 141 11.29 -6.20 13.96
C GLY A 141 12.80 -6.08 13.89
N LYS A 142 13.55 -7.03 14.43
CA LYS A 142 15.03 -7.05 14.41
C LYS A 142 15.55 -8.05 13.39
N SER A 143 16.53 -7.66 12.58
CA SER A 143 17.22 -8.58 11.67
C SER A 143 18.04 -9.60 12.49
N LYS A 144 18.06 -10.82 11.98
CA LYS A 144 18.86 -11.92 12.53
C LYS A 144 20.20 -12.00 11.83
#